data_ff232c218e037e205c90f6fa7add6838
#
_entry.id   ff232c218e037e205c90f6fa7add6838
#
_cell.length_a   1.000
_cell.length_b   1.000
_cell.length_c   1.000
_cell.angle_alpha   90.00
_cell.angle_beta   90.00
_cell.angle_gamma   90.00
#
_symmetry.space_group_name_H-M   'P 1'
#
loop_
_entity.id
_entity.type
_entity.pdbx_description
1 polymer ?
#
loop_
_entity_poly.entity_id
_entity_poly.type
_entity_poly.pdbx_seq_one_letter_code
_entity_poly.pdbx_strand_id
1 'polypeptide(L)'
;ADLTLILASNSASRRAMLEAAGISIASAIGADVDERALEAEMADAPPAEIAQALAAAKASAVSAENPGALVLGGDSLVMVEGERFDKPRDRDAAAEHLRFFSGKPLHLYSAAALARDGRIVWLGEDVATLHVRELSEDFIESYLAVEWPEVAQCVGVFRIEALGVQLFERI
;
A
#
# COMPACT_ATOMS: atom_id res chain seq x y z
N ALA A 1 -29.83 5.31 -7.90
CA ALA A 1 -29.15 4.13 -8.42
C ALA A 1 -28.00 3.80 -7.49
N ASP A 2 -27.95 2.56 -7.01
CA ASP A 2 -26.86 2.12 -6.14
C ASP A 2 -25.56 2.10 -6.95
N LEU A 3 -24.55 2.79 -6.42
CA LEU A 3 -23.22 2.81 -7.03
C LEU A 3 -22.54 1.46 -6.79
N THR A 4 -22.24 0.73 -7.87
CA THR A 4 -21.44 -0.48 -7.78
C THR A 4 -19.97 -0.12 -7.74
N LEU A 5 -19.31 -0.33 -6.60
CA LEU A 5 -17.88 -0.12 -6.43
C LEU A 5 -17.15 -1.47 -6.36
N ILE A 6 -16.16 -1.61 -7.23
CA ILE A 6 -15.23 -2.75 -7.22
C ILE A 6 -13.87 -2.27 -6.75
N LEU A 7 -13.26 -3.00 -5.83
CA LEU A 7 -11.88 -2.77 -5.41
C LEU A 7 -10.94 -3.64 -6.25
N ALA A 8 -10.04 -3.00 -7.01
CA ALA A 8 -9.03 -3.65 -7.82
C ALA A 8 -7.81 -4.06 -6.98
N SER A 9 -8.03 -4.92 -5.98
CA SER A 9 -6.99 -5.35 -5.05
C SER A 9 -7.39 -6.63 -4.33
N ASN A 10 -6.40 -7.44 -3.99
CA ASN A 10 -6.54 -8.58 -3.08
C ASN A 10 -6.20 -8.21 -1.63
N SER A 11 -5.92 -6.94 -1.35
CA SER A 11 -5.56 -6.47 -0.01
C SER A 11 -6.75 -6.50 0.94
N ALA A 12 -6.73 -7.40 1.90
CA ALA A 12 -7.74 -7.46 2.96
C ALA A 12 -7.75 -6.18 3.82
N SER A 13 -6.60 -5.57 4.02
CA SER A 13 -6.44 -4.32 4.77
C SER A 13 -7.14 -3.15 4.09
N ARG A 14 -6.95 -2.97 2.78
CA ARG A 14 -7.63 -1.90 2.03
C ARG A 14 -9.14 -2.10 2.04
N ARG A 15 -9.60 -3.32 1.84
CA ARG A 15 -11.02 -3.64 1.88
C ARG A 15 -11.62 -3.32 3.24
N ALA A 16 -10.99 -3.78 4.31
CA ALA A 16 -11.45 -3.55 5.69
C ALA A 16 -11.50 -2.06 6.03
N MET A 17 -10.51 -1.28 5.62
CA MET A 17 -10.47 0.16 5.82
C MET A 17 -11.64 0.88 5.15
N LEU A 18 -11.94 0.53 3.91
CA LEU A 18 -13.05 1.14 3.15
C LEU A 18 -14.41 0.75 3.74
N GLU A 19 -14.59 -0.52 4.10
CA GLU A 19 -15.80 -1.00 4.75
C GLU A 19 -16.03 -0.34 6.12
N ALA A 20 -14.96 -0.17 6.90
CA ALA A 20 -15.01 0.54 8.18
C ALA A 20 -15.38 2.03 8.01
N ALA A 21 -15.04 2.62 6.88
CA ALA A 21 -15.45 3.97 6.50
C ALA A 21 -16.88 4.05 5.96
N GLY A 22 -17.61 2.94 5.95
CA GLY A 22 -19.00 2.90 5.47
C GLY A 22 -19.15 2.78 3.96
N ILE A 23 -18.08 2.44 3.25
CA ILE A 23 -18.11 2.26 1.80
C ILE A 23 -18.46 0.81 1.47
N SER A 24 -19.55 0.62 0.74
CA SER A 24 -19.97 -0.70 0.28
C SER A 24 -19.15 -1.13 -0.93
N ILE A 25 -18.50 -2.27 -0.82
CA ILE A 25 -17.70 -2.87 -1.90
C ILE A 25 -18.43 -4.09 -2.43
N ALA A 26 -18.78 -4.08 -3.72
CA ALA A 26 -19.49 -5.18 -4.36
C ALA A 26 -18.60 -6.41 -4.54
N SER A 27 -17.33 -6.19 -4.90
CA SER A 27 -16.34 -7.25 -5.01
C SER A 27 -14.91 -6.68 -4.93
N ALA A 28 -13.96 -7.53 -4.56
CA ALA A 28 -12.54 -7.24 -4.61
C ALA A 28 -11.89 -8.20 -5.62
N ILE A 29 -11.26 -7.64 -6.65
CA ILE A 29 -10.70 -8.37 -7.77
C ILE A 29 -9.24 -7.96 -7.94
N GLY A 30 -8.32 -8.91 -7.81
CA GLY A 30 -6.91 -8.66 -8.08
C GLY A 30 -6.69 -8.30 -9.55
N ALA A 31 -5.94 -7.23 -9.79
CA ALA A 31 -5.64 -6.79 -11.14
C ALA A 31 -4.52 -7.63 -11.77
N ASP A 32 -4.71 -8.03 -13.02
CA ASP A 32 -3.69 -8.67 -13.83
C ASP A 32 -2.85 -7.58 -14.52
N VAL A 33 -1.84 -7.09 -13.80
CA VAL A 33 -0.92 -6.04 -14.24
C VAL A 33 0.50 -6.50 -13.98
N ASP A 34 1.36 -6.38 -14.98
CA ASP A 34 2.80 -6.59 -14.79
C ASP A 34 3.41 -5.36 -14.11
N GLU A 35 3.32 -5.35 -12.78
CA GLU A 35 3.80 -4.23 -11.95
C GLU A 35 5.31 -4.03 -12.10
N ARG A 36 6.08 -5.11 -12.23
CA ARG A 36 7.54 -5.03 -12.37
C ARG A 36 7.96 -4.40 -13.69
N ALA A 37 7.26 -4.73 -14.78
CA ALA A 37 7.52 -4.11 -16.07
C ALA A 37 7.23 -2.61 -16.03
N LEU A 38 6.10 -2.21 -15.43
CA LEU A 38 5.75 -0.81 -15.30
C LEU A 38 6.75 -0.04 -14.42
N GLU A 39 7.17 -0.63 -13.31
CA GLU A 39 8.18 -0.05 -12.43
C GLU A 39 9.54 0.11 -13.12
N ALA A 40 9.93 -0.86 -13.95
CA ALA A 40 11.17 -0.80 -14.72
C ALA A 40 11.15 0.34 -15.75
N GLU A 41 10.01 0.55 -16.41
CA GLU A 41 9.82 1.67 -17.35
C GLU A 41 9.88 3.03 -16.64
N MET A 42 9.52 3.08 -15.36
CA MET A 42 9.45 4.28 -14.54
C MET A 42 10.57 4.39 -13.52
N ALA A 43 11.70 3.67 -13.71
CA ALA A 43 12.77 3.58 -12.71
C ALA A 43 13.33 4.95 -12.27
N ASP A 44 13.32 5.95 -13.16
CA ASP A 44 13.82 7.30 -12.88
C ASP A 44 12.72 8.28 -12.45
N ALA A 45 11.46 7.82 -12.37
CA ALA A 45 10.34 8.67 -11.97
C ALA A 45 10.29 8.84 -10.45
N PRO A 46 9.72 9.95 -9.95
CA PRO A 46 9.45 10.13 -8.52
C PRO A 46 8.53 9.03 -7.96
N PRO A 47 8.68 8.65 -6.68
CA PRO A 47 7.84 7.62 -6.05
C PRO A 47 6.33 7.90 -6.16
N ALA A 48 5.91 9.15 -6.04
CA ALA A 48 4.51 9.53 -6.18
C ALA A 48 3.95 9.19 -7.57
N GLU A 49 4.71 9.43 -8.63
CA GLU A 49 4.31 9.12 -10.01
C GLU A 49 4.25 7.61 -10.24
N ILE A 50 5.17 6.85 -9.66
CA ILE A 50 5.15 5.38 -9.75
C ILE A 50 3.89 4.82 -9.07
N ALA A 51 3.58 5.30 -7.86
CA ALA A 51 2.38 4.88 -7.12
C ALA A 51 1.10 5.21 -7.91
N GLN A 52 1.02 6.39 -8.51
CA GLN A 52 -0.11 6.80 -9.36
C GLN A 52 -0.26 5.91 -10.59
N ALA A 53 0.84 5.61 -11.28
CA ALA A 53 0.82 4.77 -12.47
C ALA A 53 0.36 3.35 -12.14
N LEU A 54 0.82 2.78 -11.04
CA LEU A 54 0.41 1.46 -10.58
C LEU A 54 -1.07 1.44 -10.18
N ALA A 55 -1.54 2.44 -9.42
CA ALA A 55 -2.93 2.56 -9.05
C ALA A 55 -3.84 2.67 -10.29
N ALA A 56 -3.46 3.51 -11.25
CA ALA A 56 -4.19 3.71 -12.50
C ALA A 56 -4.23 2.43 -13.34
N ALA A 57 -3.10 1.74 -13.50
CA ALA A 57 -3.04 0.50 -14.26
C ALA A 57 -3.95 -0.59 -13.67
N LYS A 58 -3.95 -0.75 -12.36
CA LYS A 58 -4.83 -1.71 -11.66
C LYS A 58 -6.30 -1.36 -11.84
N ALA A 59 -6.67 -0.10 -11.64
CA ALA A 59 -8.05 0.35 -11.80
C ALA A 59 -8.53 0.17 -13.25
N SER A 60 -7.73 0.56 -14.23
CA SER A 60 -8.08 0.44 -15.66
C SER A 60 -8.25 -1.01 -16.10
N ALA A 61 -7.35 -1.90 -15.69
CA ALA A 61 -7.39 -3.32 -16.07
C ALA A 61 -8.67 -3.99 -15.58
N VAL A 62 -9.02 -3.81 -14.31
CA VAL A 62 -10.25 -4.39 -13.73
C VAL A 62 -11.49 -3.72 -14.31
N SER A 63 -11.46 -2.41 -14.52
CA SER A 63 -12.57 -1.64 -15.09
C SER A 63 -12.92 -2.09 -16.52
N ALA A 64 -11.92 -2.41 -17.33
CA ALA A 64 -12.14 -2.86 -18.70
C ALA A 64 -12.95 -4.16 -18.77
N GLU A 65 -12.81 -5.03 -17.76
CA GLU A 65 -13.51 -6.32 -17.67
C GLU A 65 -14.84 -6.24 -16.92
N ASN A 66 -15.16 -5.08 -16.33
CA ASN A 66 -16.37 -4.88 -15.52
C ASN A 66 -17.12 -3.61 -15.98
N PRO A 67 -17.74 -3.64 -17.18
CA PRO A 67 -18.41 -2.47 -17.73
C PRO A 67 -19.48 -1.90 -16.80
N GLY A 68 -19.58 -0.59 -16.73
CA GLY A 68 -20.56 0.15 -15.92
C GLY A 68 -20.21 0.25 -14.43
N ALA A 69 -19.29 -0.56 -13.91
CA ALA A 69 -18.85 -0.45 -12.53
C ALA A 69 -17.84 0.68 -12.34
N LEU A 70 -17.86 1.31 -11.17
CA LEU A 70 -16.78 2.18 -10.73
C LEU A 70 -15.73 1.32 -10.04
N VAL A 71 -14.47 1.44 -10.46
CA VAL A 71 -13.37 0.62 -9.95
C VAL A 71 -12.35 1.50 -9.25
N LEU A 72 -12.00 1.13 -8.02
CA LEU A 72 -10.97 1.77 -7.23
C LEU A 72 -9.70 0.94 -7.24
N GLY A 73 -8.62 1.50 -7.77
CA GLY A 73 -7.27 0.96 -7.65
C GLY A 73 -6.44 1.77 -6.67
N GLY A 74 -5.47 1.12 -6.04
CA GLY A 74 -4.57 1.79 -5.11
C GLY A 74 -3.19 1.16 -5.11
N ASP A 75 -2.20 1.96 -4.74
CA ASP A 75 -0.84 1.49 -4.52
C ASP A 75 -0.17 2.30 -3.41
N SER A 76 0.80 1.66 -2.74
CA SER A 76 1.57 2.29 -1.67
C SER A 76 3.04 1.93 -1.80
N LEU A 77 3.91 2.93 -1.68
CA LEU A 77 5.36 2.77 -1.70
C LEU A 77 5.96 3.31 -0.41
N VAL A 78 6.91 2.58 0.16
CA VAL A 78 7.68 3.02 1.32
C VAL A 78 9.11 3.35 0.90
N MET A 79 9.54 4.56 1.27
CA MET A 79 10.89 5.05 1.03
C MET A 79 11.54 5.44 2.37
N VAL A 80 12.73 4.97 2.62
CA VAL A 80 13.58 5.37 3.76
C VAL A 80 14.98 5.64 3.28
N GLU A 81 15.50 6.84 3.53
CA GLU A 81 16.82 7.28 3.04
C GLU A 81 17.02 7.09 1.53
N GLY A 82 15.97 7.34 0.74
CA GLY A 82 16.03 7.19 -0.70
C GLY A 82 15.97 5.74 -1.21
N GLU A 83 15.85 4.76 -0.32
CA GLU A 83 15.69 3.36 -0.67
C GLU A 83 14.21 2.94 -0.62
N ARG A 84 13.78 2.18 -1.61
CA ARG A 84 12.45 1.60 -1.66
C ARG A 84 12.42 0.26 -0.93
N PHE A 85 11.36 0.05 -0.13
CA PHE A 85 11.11 -1.19 0.59
C PHE A 85 9.80 -1.81 0.14
N ASP A 86 9.89 -3.00 -0.42
CA ASP A 86 8.73 -3.82 -0.78
C ASP A 86 8.23 -4.61 0.45
N LYS A 87 7.19 -5.41 0.27
CA LYS A 87 6.74 -6.34 1.29
C LYS A 87 7.89 -7.29 1.67
N PRO A 88 8.10 -7.57 2.97
CA PRO A 88 9.16 -8.47 3.38
C PRO A 88 8.88 -9.89 2.87
N ARG A 89 9.91 -10.54 2.35
CA ARG A 89 9.80 -11.92 1.84
C ARG A 89 9.60 -12.96 2.95
N ASP A 90 10.12 -12.67 4.14
CA ASP A 90 10.05 -13.53 5.32
C ASP A 90 10.21 -12.70 6.61
N ARG A 91 10.10 -13.38 7.76
CA ARG A 91 10.20 -12.72 9.07
C ARG A 91 11.58 -12.11 9.32
N ASP A 92 12.64 -12.75 8.84
CA ASP A 92 14.01 -12.24 9.01
C ASP A 92 14.21 -10.94 8.18
N ALA A 93 13.69 -10.91 6.96
CA ALA A 93 13.69 -9.69 6.14
C ALA A 93 12.87 -8.57 6.79
N ALA A 94 11.74 -8.89 7.40
CA ALA A 94 10.95 -7.92 8.16
C ALA A 94 11.75 -7.31 9.31
N ALA A 95 12.50 -8.12 10.06
CA ALA A 95 13.38 -7.64 11.12
C ALA A 95 14.49 -6.74 10.58
N GLU A 96 15.09 -7.09 9.44
CA GLU A 96 16.10 -6.25 8.77
C GLU A 96 15.53 -4.91 8.32
N HIS A 97 14.31 -4.88 7.77
CA HIS A 97 13.61 -3.64 7.42
C HIS A 97 13.47 -2.74 8.65
N LEU A 98 12.96 -3.29 9.75
CA LEU A 98 12.77 -2.52 10.98
C LEU A 98 14.09 -1.99 11.56
N ARG A 99 15.17 -2.76 11.50
CA ARG A 99 16.50 -2.28 11.91
C ARG A 99 16.95 -1.10 11.07
N PHE A 100 16.74 -1.17 9.75
CA PHE A 100 17.08 -0.07 8.86
C PHE A 100 16.22 1.18 9.12
N PHE A 101 14.93 1.01 9.42
CA PHE A 101 14.01 2.11 9.67
C PHE A 101 14.26 2.81 11.02
N SER A 102 14.90 2.13 11.97
CA SER A 102 15.11 2.63 13.34
C SER A 102 15.71 4.04 13.36
N GLY A 103 15.02 4.96 14.04
CA GLY A 103 15.47 6.34 14.20
C GLY A 103 15.38 7.21 12.94
N LYS A 104 14.68 6.78 11.91
CA LYS A 104 14.67 7.46 10.60
C LYS A 104 13.26 7.86 10.17
N PRO A 105 13.13 8.92 9.36
CA PRO A 105 11.88 9.22 8.68
C PRO A 105 11.54 8.14 7.64
N LEU A 106 10.30 7.66 7.66
CA LEU A 106 9.74 6.78 6.68
C LEU A 106 8.70 7.56 5.88
N HIS A 107 8.82 7.56 4.56
CA HIS A 107 7.87 8.19 3.67
C HIS A 107 6.95 7.14 3.05
N LEU A 108 5.67 7.28 3.29
CA LEU A 108 4.64 6.42 2.70
C LEU A 108 3.91 7.21 1.60
N TYR A 109 4.16 6.82 0.37
CA TYR A 109 3.48 7.37 -0.80
C TYR A 109 2.27 6.51 -1.09
N SER A 110 1.10 7.12 -1.13
CA SER A 110 -0.17 6.43 -1.41
C SER A 110 -0.84 7.06 -2.61
N ALA A 111 -1.32 6.24 -3.52
CA ALA A 111 -2.09 6.69 -4.68
C ALA A 111 -3.38 5.90 -4.80
N ALA A 112 -4.40 6.56 -5.32
CA ALA A 112 -5.68 5.95 -5.62
C ALA A 112 -6.17 6.44 -6.99
N ALA A 113 -6.83 5.55 -7.71
CA ALA A 113 -7.41 5.86 -9.01
C ALA A 113 -8.82 5.29 -9.09
N LEU A 114 -9.74 6.06 -9.65
CA LEU A 114 -11.05 5.58 -10.02
C LEU A 114 -11.12 5.43 -11.54
N ALA A 115 -11.64 4.31 -11.99
CA ALA A 115 -11.83 4.02 -13.41
C ALA A 115 -13.26 3.56 -13.69
N ARG A 116 -13.74 3.86 -14.90
CA ARG A 116 -15.00 3.36 -15.43
C ARG A 116 -14.81 3.05 -16.91
N ASP A 117 -15.31 1.91 -17.35
CA ASP A 117 -15.21 1.46 -18.75
C ASP A 117 -13.79 1.55 -19.31
N GLY A 118 -12.81 1.15 -18.53
CA GLY A 118 -11.39 1.12 -18.89
C GLY A 118 -10.68 2.47 -18.85
N ARG A 119 -11.36 3.55 -18.43
CA ARG A 119 -10.79 4.90 -18.40
C ARG A 119 -10.67 5.44 -16.99
N ILE A 120 -9.57 6.12 -16.70
CA ILE A 120 -9.39 6.83 -15.43
C ILE A 120 -10.31 8.05 -15.40
N VAL A 121 -11.13 8.13 -14.35
CA VAL A 121 -12.02 9.26 -14.10
C VAL A 121 -11.58 10.14 -12.95
N TRP A 122 -10.69 9.62 -12.10
CA TRP A 122 -10.07 10.38 -11.02
C TRP A 122 -8.75 9.72 -10.62
N LEU A 123 -7.78 10.53 -10.26
CA LEU A 123 -6.47 10.10 -9.79
C LEU A 123 -6.01 11.03 -8.68
N GLY A 124 -5.55 10.47 -7.56
CA GLY A 124 -5.03 11.24 -6.44
C GLY A 124 -3.82 10.54 -5.80
N GLU A 125 -3.02 11.33 -5.11
CA GLU A 125 -1.88 10.84 -4.35
C GLU A 125 -1.63 11.69 -3.11
N ASP A 126 -0.98 11.11 -2.13
CA ASP A 126 -0.53 11.83 -0.94
C ASP A 126 0.72 11.14 -0.37
N VAL A 127 1.44 11.84 0.48
CA VAL A 127 2.60 11.30 1.19
C VAL A 127 2.50 11.58 2.67
N ALA A 128 2.69 10.54 3.48
CA ALA A 128 2.81 10.66 4.93
C ALA A 128 4.28 10.47 5.33
N THR A 129 4.76 11.31 6.24
CA THR A 129 6.06 11.14 6.85
C THR A 129 5.89 10.63 8.28
N LEU A 130 6.35 9.41 8.51
CA LEU A 130 6.26 8.74 9.80
C LEU A 130 7.67 8.68 10.42
N HIS A 131 7.84 9.30 11.57
CA HIS A 131 9.13 9.34 12.25
C HIS A 131 9.29 8.10 13.12
N VAL A 132 10.07 7.13 12.63
CA VAL A 132 10.35 5.90 13.37
C VAL A 132 11.24 6.22 14.55
N ARG A 133 10.83 5.80 15.75
CA ARG A 133 11.66 5.92 16.94
C ARG A 133 12.84 4.95 16.88
N GLU A 134 13.81 5.09 17.75
CA GLU A 134 14.86 4.08 17.88
C GLU A 134 14.27 2.77 18.37
N LEU A 135 14.52 1.69 17.63
CA LEU A 135 14.00 0.35 17.89
C LEU A 135 15.14 -0.54 18.42
N SER A 136 14.96 -1.10 19.62
CA SER A 136 15.86 -2.09 20.13
C SER A 136 15.62 -3.47 19.50
N GLU A 137 16.61 -4.35 19.52
CA GLU A 137 16.43 -5.73 19.05
C GLU A 137 15.33 -6.46 19.82
N ASP A 138 15.24 -6.26 21.13
CA ASP A 138 14.18 -6.85 21.96
C ASP A 138 12.80 -6.36 21.57
N PHE A 139 12.67 -5.07 21.23
CA PHE A 139 11.40 -4.51 20.74
C PHE A 139 11.02 -5.11 19.38
N ILE A 140 11.97 -5.18 18.44
CA ILE A 140 11.73 -5.74 17.10
C ILE A 140 11.24 -7.19 17.22
N GLU A 141 11.89 -8.00 18.06
CA GLU A 141 11.50 -9.38 18.28
C GLU A 141 10.11 -9.49 18.91
N SER A 142 9.81 -8.70 19.92
CA SER A 142 8.49 -8.67 20.56
C SER A 142 7.39 -8.20 19.61
N TYR A 143 7.69 -7.20 18.81
CA TYR A 143 6.79 -6.67 17.79
C TYR A 143 6.43 -7.75 16.75
N LEU A 144 7.43 -8.40 16.18
CA LEU A 144 7.22 -9.44 15.18
C LEU A 144 6.59 -10.70 15.77
N ALA A 145 6.81 -11.00 17.05
CA ALA A 145 6.14 -12.11 17.72
C ALA A 145 4.61 -11.95 17.71
N VAL A 146 4.11 -10.72 17.69
CA VAL A 146 2.67 -10.42 17.66
C VAL A 146 2.18 -10.14 16.24
N GLU A 147 2.92 -9.33 15.48
CA GLU A 147 2.47 -8.79 14.19
C GLU A 147 2.77 -9.69 12.99
N TRP A 148 3.69 -10.64 13.12
CA TRP A 148 3.95 -11.61 12.06
C TRP A 148 2.98 -12.81 12.17
N PRO A 149 2.30 -13.29 11.08
CA PRO A 149 2.59 -12.97 9.67
C PRO A 149 1.76 -11.83 9.05
N GLU A 150 0.87 -11.17 9.77
CA GLU A 150 -0.04 -10.16 9.21
C GLU A 150 0.71 -9.05 8.48
N VAL A 151 1.82 -8.57 9.04
CA VAL A 151 2.65 -7.51 8.41
C VAL A 151 3.46 -7.98 7.20
N ALA A 152 3.45 -9.27 6.88
CA ALA A 152 4.04 -9.78 5.64
C ALA A 152 3.38 -9.18 4.38
N GLN A 153 2.14 -8.73 4.49
CA GLN A 153 1.39 -8.12 3.41
C GLN A 153 1.48 -6.59 3.38
N CYS A 154 2.29 -6.01 4.26
CA CYS A 154 2.39 -4.57 4.45
C CYS A 154 3.77 -4.06 4.04
N VAL A 155 3.82 -3.11 3.09
CA VAL A 155 5.03 -2.32 2.87
C VAL A 155 5.31 -1.51 4.14
N GLY A 156 6.57 -1.48 4.59
CA GLY A 156 6.94 -0.83 5.84
C GLY A 156 6.77 -1.68 7.10
N VAL A 157 6.26 -2.90 6.97
CA VAL A 157 6.15 -3.88 8.07
C VAL A 157 5.30 -3.36 9.25
N PHE A 158 4.22 -2.62 8.98
CA PHE A 158 3.36 -2.12 10.05
C PHE A 158 1.89 -2.05 9.65
N ARG A 159 1.05 -2.14 10.67
CA ARG A 159 -0.38 -1.82 10.62
C ARG A 159 -0.65 -0.74 11.66
N ILE A 160 -1.02 0.45 11.21
CA ILE A 160 -1.20 1.61 12.11
C ILE A 160 -2.34 1.38 13.12
N GLU A 161 -3.32 0.60 12.74
CA GLU A 161 -4.46 0.20 13.57
C GLU A 161 -4.14 -0.89 14.61
N ALA A 162 -2.91 -1.40 14.60
CA ALA A 162 -2.43 -2.44 15.51
C ALA A 162 -1.15 -1.98 16.24
N LEU A 163 -0.23 -2.88 16.56
CA LEU A 163 1.01 -2.50 17.25
C LEU A 163 1.93 -1.60 16.42
N GLY A 164 1.68 -1.48 15.12
CA GLY A 164 2.46 -0.60 14.24
C GLY A 164 2.53 0.85 14.72
N VAL A 165 1.51 1.34 15.42
CA VAL A 165 1.52 2.69 16.00
C VAL A 165 2.69 2.89 16.98
N GLN A 166 3.19 1.82 17.61
CA GLN A 166 4.30 1.89 18.57
C GLN A 166 5.67 2.11 17.91
N LEU A 167 5.77 1.97 16.59
CA LEU A 167 7.02 2.20 15.85
C LEU A 167 7.37 3.67 15.75
N PHE A 168 6.38 4.56 15.88
CA PHE A 168 6.54 5.96 15.52
C PHE A 168 6.47 6.87 16.74
N GLU A 169 7.33 7.88 16.74
CA GLU A 169 7.26 8.98 17.71
C GLU A 169 6.35 10.12 17.23
N ARG A 170 6.15 10.20 15.91
CA ARG A 170 5.35 11.25 15.25
C ARG A 170 4.95 10.83 13.84
N ILE A 171 3.79 11.25 13.41
CA ILE A 171 3.27 11.16 12.05
C ILE A 171 2.90 12.55 11.56
#